data_3f0a869059da79c56b0ae6518d9027c2
#
_entry.id   3f0a869059da79c56b0ae6518d9027c2
#
_cell.length_a   1.000
_cell.length_b   1.000
_cell.length_c   1.000
_cell.angle_alpha   90.00
_cell.angle_beta   90.00
_cell.angle_gamma   90.00
#
_symmetry.space_group_name_H-M   'P 1'
#
loop_
_entity.id
_entity.type
_entity.pdbx_description
1 polymer ?
#
loop_
_entity_poly.entity_id
_entity_poly.type
_entity_poly.pdbx_seq_one_letter_code
_entity_poly.pdbx_strand_id
1 'polypeptide(L)'
;LPNVQQQSDLVLKQGVLKSMIDQTLFAIATTDSKPVHTGSLFDIKDSCVTLVSVDGYRLALRREPIVSDLTTQFIVPGKTLSEISKLLKEEEEEVYLVVSSKHIVFRIGGYYVVSRLLEGDFLDYNAAIPKLSKTTVKVNTRSLTDAVERTSLLISDRLRSPIRLA
;
A
#
# COMPACT_ATOMS: atom_id res chain seq x y z
N LEU A 1 17.82 18.77 8.86
CA LEU A 1 17.56 17.34 8.69
C LEU A 1 17.60 16.69 10.06
N PRO A 2 16.64 15.86 10.47
CA PRO A 2 16.68 15.17 11.75
C PRO A 2 17.94 14.30 11.84
N ASN A 3 18.58 14.33 13.01
CA ASN A 3 19.77 13.54 13.29
C ASN A 3 19.35 12.07 13.43
N VAL A 4 19.71 11.23 12.45
CA VAL A 4 19.14 9.88 12.29
C VAL A 4 20.17 8.87 12.79
N GLN A 5 20.15 8.56 14.08
CA GLN A 5 21.10 7.66 14.74
C GLN A 5 20.76 6.17 14.65
N GLN A 6 19.62 5.77 14.06
CA GLN A 6 19.31 4.40 13.68
C GLN A 6 18.58 4.44 12.33
N GLN A 7 19.31 4.28 11.25
CA GLN A 7 18.76 4.25 9.89
C GLN A 7 18.75 2.82 9.39
N SER A 8 17.58 2.43 8.88
CA SER A 8 17.47 1.26 8.04
C SER A 8 17.17 1.74 6.63
N ASP A 9 18.05 1.43 5.71
CA ASP A 9 17.90 1.80 4.30
C ASP A 9 17.25 0.63 3.55
N LEU A 10 16.15 0.90 2.88
CA LEU A 10 15.51 0.00 1.93
C LEU A 10 15.65 0.58 0.54
N VAL A 11 16.09 -0.22 -0.40
CA VAL A 11 16.24 0.18 -1.81
C VAL A 11 15.25 -0.59 -2.65
N LEU A 12 14.48 0.11 -3.47
CA LEU A 12 13.54 -0.45 -4.43
C LEU A 12 13.72 0.23 -5.79
N LYS A 13 13.28 -0.44 -6.85
CA LYS A 13 13.10 0.22 -8.14
C LYS A 13 11.89 1.15 -8.09
N GLN A 14 11.98 2.32 -8.71
CA GLN A 14 10.90 3.32 -8.71
C GLN A 14 9.59 2.74 -9.27
N GLY A 15 9.65 2.04 -10.41
CA GLY A 15 8.47 1.41 -11.01
C GLY A 15 7.83 0.35 -10.11
N VAL A 16 8.64 -0.40 -9.34
CA VAL A 16 8.13 -1.39 -8.37
C VAL A 16 7.38 -0.69 -7.23
N LEU A 17 7.99 0.31 -6.58
CA LEU A 17 7.35 1.05 -5.50
C LEU A 17 6.09 1.77 -5.97
N LYS A 18 6.13 2.41 -7.15
CA LYS A 18 4.96 3.04 -7.77
C LYS A 18 3.82 2.05 -7.95
N SER A 19 4.11 0.91 -8.57
CA SER A 19 3.13 -0.14 -8.79
C SER A 19 2.54 -0.68 -7.48
N MET A 20 3.37 -0.85 -6.44
CA MET A 20 2.89 -1.27 -5.11
C MET A 20 1.91 -0.25 -4.51
N ILE A 21 2.24 1.04 -4.58
CA ILE A 21 1.39 2.12 -4.08
C ILE A 21 0.06 2.15 -4.86
N ASP A 22 0.12 2.19 -6.20
CA ASP A 22 -1.05 2.33 -7.06
C ASP A 22 -2.04 1.15 -6.89
N GLN A 23 -1.52 -0.06 -6.59
CA GLN A 23 -2.33 -1.26 -6.38
C GLN A 23 -2.87 -1.43 -4.95
N THR A 24 -2.46 -0.61 -4.00
CA THR A 24 -2.89 -0.76 -2.59
C THR A 24 -3.55 0.49 -2.02
N LEU A 25 -3.10 1.68 -2.42
CA LEU A 25 -3.47 2.95 -1.79
C LEU A 25 -4.99 3.22 -1.80
N PHE A 26 -5.72 2.71 -2.80
CA PHE A 26 -7.19 2.87 -2.88
C PHE A 26 -7.93 2.26 -1.69
N ALA A 27 -7.31 1.36 -0.95
CA ALA A 27 -7.92 0.64 0.17
C ALA A 27 -7.66 1.28 1.54
N ILE A 28 -7.00 2.44 1.64
CA ILE A 28 -6.85 3.15 2.91
C ILE A 28 -8.18 3.74 3.39
N ALA A 29 -8.31 3.94 4.70
CA ALA A 29 -9.44 4.64 5.28
C ALA A 29 -9.40 6.13 4.92
N THR A 30 -10.57 6.70 4.65
CA THR A 30 -10.76 8.13 4.38
C THR A 30 -11.17 8.92 5.63
N THR A 31 -11.44 8.24 6.74
CA THR A 31 -11.88 8.82 8.01
C THR A 31 -10.88 8.51 9.12
N ASP A 32 -10.77 9.42 10.09
CA ASP A 32 -9.82 9.34 11.20
C ASP A 32 -10.26 8.42 12.36
N SER A 33 -11.30 7.60 12.19
CA SER A 33 -11.79 6.71 13.26
C SER A 33 -10.70 5.72 13.74
N LYS A 34 -9.79 5.35 12.86
CA LYS A 34 -8.56 4.61 13.16
C LYS A 34 -7.41 5.23 12.37
N PRO A 35 -6.68 6.20 12.92
CA PRO A 35 -5.64 6.94 12.20
C PRO A 35 -4.61 6.07 11.49
N VAL A 36 -4.24 4.92 12.05
CA VAL A 36 -3.29 3.98 11.43
C VAL A 36 -3.78 3.43 10.09
N HIS A 37 -5.09 3.36 9.85
CA HIS A 37 -5.67 2.90 8.59
C HIS A 37 -5.76 4.00 7.52
N THR A 38 -5.47 5.28 7.86
CA THR A 38 -5.35 6.37 6.88
C THR A 38 -4.01 6.35 6.14
N GLY A 39 -3.16 5.37 6.46
CA GLY A 39 -1.90 5.08 5.80
C GLY A 39 -1.79 3.62 5.40
N SER A 40 -0.67 3.29 4.78
CA SER A 40 -0.33 1.92 4.40
C SER A 40 0.81 1.39 5.26
N LEU A 41 0.68 0.15 5.70
CA LEU A 41 1.72 -0.58 6.42
C LEU A 41 2.78 -1.07 5.44
N PHE A 42 4.02 -0.78 5.71
CA PHE A 42 5.19 -1.47 5.17
C PHE A 42 5.60 -2.54 6.19
N ASP A 43 5.47 -3.80 5.82
CA ASP A 43 5.94 -4.96 6.60
C ASP A 43 7.12 -5.57 5.87
N ILE A 44 8.30 -5.44 6.45
CA ILE A 44 9.57 -5.90 5.88
C ILE A 44 10.07 -7.06 6.73
N LYS A 45 10.16 -8.23 6.12
CA LYS A 45 10.67 -9.45 6.73
C LYS A 45 10.98 -10.50 5.67
N ASP A 46 11.83 -11.44 6.01
CA ASP A 46 12.16 -12.58 5.16
C ASP A 46 12.58 -12.18 3.74
N SER A 47 13.41 -11.13 3.62
CA SER A 47 13.83 -10.56 2.32
C SER A 47 12.65 -10.19 1.42
N CYS A 48 11.58 -9.69 2.02
CA CYS A 48 10.37 -9.28 1.32
C CYS A 48 9.80 -8.01 1.91
N VAL A 49 9.32 -7.11 1.08
CA VAL A 49 8.50 -5.97 1.49
C VAL A 49 7.05 -6.23 1.13
N THR A 50 6.17 -6.08 2.09
CA THR A 50 4.72 -6.18 1.90
C THR A 50 4.09 -4.84 2.20
N LEU A 51 3.39 -4.27 1.23
CA LEU A 51 2.60 -3.04 1.39
C LEU A 51 1.13 -3.41 1.59
N VAL A 52 0.53 -2.95 2.68
CA VAL A 52 -0.85 -3.29 3.05
C VAL A 52 -1.66 -2.05 3.34
N SER A 53 -2.84 -1.97 2.77
CA SER A 53 -3.83 -0.92 3.01
C SER A 53 -5.18 -1.54 3.38
N VAL A 54 -5.90 -0.93 4.32
CA VAL A 54 -7.18 -1.45 4.81
C VAL A 54 -8.08 -0.32 5.29
N ASP A 55 -9.39 -0.45 5.10
CA ASP A 55 -10.40 0.51 5.59
C ASP A 55 -11.56 -0.13 6.39
N GLY A 56 -11.43 -1.41 6.75
CA GLY A 56 -12.45 -2.17 7.47
C GLY A 56 -13.46 -2.90 6.56
N TYR A 57 -13.54 -2.58 5.27
CA TYR A 57 -14.38 -3.26 4.28
C TYR A 57 -13.57 -4.02 3.26
N ARG A 58 -12.37 -3.54 2.95
CA ARG A 58 -11.47 -4.10 1.95
C ARG A 58 -10.03 -4.03 2.45
N LEU A 59 -9.24 -4.94 1.96
CA LEU A 59 -7.81 -5.03 2.18
C LEU A 59 -7.13 -5.20 0.84
N ALA A 60 -6.14 -4.37 0.56
CA ALA A 60 -5.25 -4.53 -0.58
C ALA A 60 -3.82 -4.80 -0.09
N LEU A 61 -3.18 -5.79 -0.70
CA LEU A 61 -1.83 -6.21 -0.35
C LEU A 61 -1.02 -6.46 -1.61
N ARG A 62 0.19 -5.90 -1.64
CA ARG A 62 1.20 -6.21 -2.65
C ARG A 62 2.51 -6.60 -1.97
N ARG A 63 3.15 -7.67 -2.46
CA ARG A 63 4.40 -8.20 -1.93
C ARG A 63 5.46 -8.26 -3.01
N GLU A 64 6.68 -7.82 -2.68
CA GLU A 64 7.83 -7.84 -3.57
C GLU A 64 9.07 -8.34 -2.85
N PRO A 65 9.88 -9.18 -3.48
CA PRO A 65 11.17 -9.59 -2.95
C PRO A 65 12.15 -8.41 -2.94
N ILE A 66 12.97 -8.36 -1.91
CA ILE A 66 14.02 -7.35 -1.74
C ILE A 66 15.32 -8.00 -1.31
N VAL A 67 16.44 -7.33 -1.54
CA VAL A 67 17.75 -7.73 -0.99
C VAL A 67 17.95 -6.95 0.31
N SER A 68 17.47 -7.52 1.43
CA SER A 68 17.61 -6.90 2.74
C SER A 68 17.37 -7.92 3.84
N ASP A 69 18.17 -7.87 4.91
CA ASP A 69 17.96 -8.63 6.16
C ASP A 69 17.15 -7.84 7.19
N LEU A 70 16.63 -6.68 6.78
CA LEU A 70 15.84 -5.82 7.64
C LEU A 70 14.53 -6.50 8.03
N THR A 71 14.23 -6.48 9.33
CA THR A 71 12.92 -6.88 9.86
C THR A 71 12.33 -5.69 10.61
N THR A 72 11.32 -5.06 10.04
CA THR A 72 10.67 -3.89 10.62
C THR A 72 9.28 -3.67 10.05
N GLN A 73 8.46 -2.93 10.80
CA GLN A 73 7.15 -2.48 10.36
C GLN A 73 7.00 -0.99 10.63
N PHE A 74 6.40 -0.29 9.69
CA PHE A 74 6.07 1.13 9.86
C PHE A 74 4.90 1.52 8.97
N ILE A 75 4.19 2.60 9.34
CA ILE A 75 2.99 3.03 8.64
C ILE A 75 3.25 4.41 8.04
N VAL A 76 3.12 4.50 6.72
CA VAL A 76 3.29 5.75 5.96
C VAL A 76 1.93 6.35 5.67
N PRO A 77 1.70 7.66 5.97
CA PRO A 77 0.43 8.32 5.65
C PRO A 77 0.07 8.20 4.17
N GLY A 78 -1.20 7.91 3.88
CA GLY A 78 -1.68 7.75 2.50
C GLY A 78 -1.49 9.02 1.66
N LYS A 79 -1.61 10.20 2.26
CA LYS A 79 -1.32 11.47 1.58
C LYS A 79 0.13 11.53 1.10
N THR A 80 1.09 11.10 1.94
CA THR A 80 2.50 11.01 1.55
C THR A 80 2.69 10.06 0.39
N LEU A 81 2.12 8.85 0.45
CA LEU A 81 2.24 7.86 -0.62
C LEU A 81 1.63 8.34 -1.93
N SER A 82 0.50 9.05 -1.87
CA SER A 82 -0.12 9.67 -3.05
C SER A 82 0.81 10.69 -3.73
N GLU A 83 1.52 11.50 -2.95
CA GLU A 83 2.49 12.46 -3.52
C GLU A 83 3.76 11.76 -4.02
N ILE A 84 4.24 10.75 -3.30
CA ILE A 84 5.37 9.93 -3.74
C ILE A 84 5.08 9.25 -5.08
N SER A 85 3.89 8.61 -5.24
CA SER A 85 3.53 7.95 -6.50
C SER A 85 3.61 8.88 -7.71
N LYS A 86 3.31 10.18 -7.55
CA LYS A 86 3.43 11.19 -8.62
C LYS A 86 4.87 11.52 -8.99
N LEU A 87 5.81 11.39 -8.04
CA LEU A 87 7.23 11.65 -8.25
C LEU A 87 7.98 10.45 -8.82
N LEU A 88 7.48 9.25 -8.54
CA LEU A 88 8.06 8.00 -9.04
C LEU A 88 7.79 7.84 -10.54
N LYS A 89 8.80 7.42 -11.26
CA LYS A 89 8.71 7.07 -12.67
C LYS A 89 8.51 5.56 -12.82
N GLU A 90 8.08 5.12 -14.01
CA GLU A 90 7.98 3.70 -14.36
C GLU A 90 9.34 3.17 -14.87
N GLU A 91 10.41 3.51 -14.18
CA GLU A 91 11.78 3.25 -14.59
C GLU A 91 12.49 2.30 -13.61
N GLU A 92 13.60 1.72 -14.07
CA GLU A 92 14.47 0.84 -13.31
C GLU A 92 15.37 1.59 -12.31
N GLU A 93 15.30 2.93 -12.28
CA GLU A 93 16.04 3.76 -11.32
C GLU A 93 15.65 3.41 -9.87
N GLU A 94 16.59 3.55 -8.97
CA GLU A 94 16.40 3.25 -7.56
C GLU A 94 15.72 4.39 -6.82
N VAL A 95 14.93 4.03 -5.82
CA VAL A 95 14.44 4.88 -4.75
C VAL A 95 14.94 4.34 -3.42
N TYR A 96 15.47 5.23 -2.59
CA TYR A 96 15.97 4.90 -1.26
C TYR A 96 14.97 5.34 -0.21
N LEU A 97 14.55 4.41 0.64
CA LEU A 97 13.69 4.64 1.78
C LEU A 97 14.54 4.57 3.04
N VAL A 98 14.73 5.71 3.69
CA VAL A 98 15.50 5.81 4.93
C VAL A 98 14.53 5.95 6.09
N VAL A 99 14.44 4.93 6.92
CA VAL A 99 13.44 4.82 7.99
C VAL A 99 14.07 5.05 9.35
N SER A 100 13.46 5.91 10.15
CA SER A 100 13.79 6.14 11.54
C SER A 100 12.58 5.84 12.44
N SER A 101 12.72 5.96 13.74
CA SER A 101 11.64 5.68 14.71
C SER A 101 10.34 6.46 14.46
N LYS A 102 10.42 7.69 13.89
CA LYS A 102 9.27 8.58 13.71
C LYS A 102 9.11 9.15 12.31
N HIS A 103 10.10 8.97 11.44
CA HIS A 103 10.11 9.58 10.12
C HIS A 103 10.60 8.60 9.07
N ILE A 104 10.14 8.82 7.85
CA ILE A 104 10.68 8.20 6.65
C ILE A 104 11.15 9.29 5.68
N VAL A 105 12.27 9.05 5.02
CA VAL A 105 12.79 9.90 3.96
C VAL A 105 12.82 9.09 2.67
N PHE A 106 12.17 9.58 1.64
CA PHE A 106 12.27 9.06 0.29
C PHE A 106 13.29 9.89 -0.49
N ARG A 107 14.29 9.23 -1.06
CA ARG A 107 15.25 9.84 -2.00
C ARG A 107 14.91 9.34 -3.40
N ILE A 108 14.41 10.23 -4.24
CA ILE A 108 13.94 9.91 -5.60
C ILE A 108 14.66 10.84 -6.57
N GLY A 109 15.67 10.34 -7.28
CA GLY A 109 16.50 11.19 -8.12
C GLY A 109 17.10 12.35 -7.30
N GLY A 110 16.80 13.60 -7.66
CA GLY A 110 17.23 14.81 -6.93
C GLY A 110 16.31 15.26 -5.79
N TYR A 111 15.21 14.52 -5.50
CA TYR A 111 14.21 14.91 -4.50
C TYR A 111 14.43 14.20 -3.17
N TYR A 112 14.17 14.94 -2.08
CA TYR A 112 14.12 14.41 -0.72
C TYR A 112 12.73 14.73 -0.15
N VAL A 113 11.93 13.69 0.10
CA VAL A 113 10.61 13.83 0.70
C VAL A 113 10.65 13.24 2.10
N VAL A 114 10.41 14.07 3.10
CA VAL A 114 10.38 13.65 4.52
C VAL A 114 8.94 13.58 4.98
N SER A 115 8.56 12.46 5.59
CA SER A 115 7.24 12.28 6.19
C SER A 115 7.35 11.75 7.60
N ARG A 116 6.42 12.18 8.46
CA ARG A 116 6.22 11.54 9.76
C ARG A 116 5.45 10.24 9.56
N LEU A 117 5.84 9.20 10.30
CA LEU A 117 5.13 7.93 10.36
C LEU A 117 3.88 8.04 11.23
N LEU A 118 2.86 7.23 10.95
CA LEU A 118 1.72 7.06 11.83
C LEU A 118 2.10 6.10 12.96
N GLU A 119 1.75 6.49 14.18
CA GLU A 119 2.03 5.70 15.39
C GLU A 119 0.79 4.87 15.75
N GLY A 120 0.99 3.63 16.16
CA GLY A 120 -0.05 2.70 16.61
C GLY A 120 0.03 1.33 15.96
N ASP A 121 -0.80 0.41 16.46
CA ASP A 121 -0.85 -0.97 15.98
C ASP A 121 -1.71 -1.09 14.72
N PHE A 122 -1.14 -1.65 13.68
CA PHE A 122 -1.88 -1.99 12.47
C PHE A 122 -2.61 -3.34 12.65
N LEU A 123 -3.69 -3.55 11.90
CA LEU A 123 -4.41 -4.81 11.87
C LEU A 123 -3.48 -5.99 11.54
N ASP A 124 -3.66 -7.13 12.21
CA ASP A 124 -3.08 -8.40 11.75
C ASP A 124 -3.75 -8.81 10.43
N TYR A 125 -3.16 -8.35 9.34
CA TYR A 125 -3.68 -8.59 8.00
C TYR A 125 -3.60 -10.07 7.58
N ASN A 126 -2.68 -10.85 8.18
CA ASN A 126 -2.59 -12.30 7.89
C ASN A 126 -3.78 -13.07 8.46
N ALA A 127 -4.31 -12.62 9.60
CA ALA A 127 -5.53 -13.18 10.17
C ALA A 127 -6.79 -12.76 9.38
N ALA A 128 -6.77 -11.59 8.77
CA ALA A 128 -7.89 -11.05 7.99
C ALA A 128 -8.05 -11.72 6.62
N ILE A 129 -6.97 -12.29 6.05
CA ILE A 129 -7.01 -12.93 4.72
C ILE A 129 -7.57 -14.35 4.85
N PRO A 130 -8.66 -14.70 4.12
CA PRO A 130 -9.20 -16.05 4.12
C PRO A 130 -8.18 -17.08 3.62
N LYS A 131 -7.91 -18.11 4.42
CA LYS A 131 -6.93 -19.17 4.08
C LYS A 131 -7.51 -20.24 3.15
N LEU A 132 -8.83 -20.39 3.14
CA LEU A 132 -9.53 -21.42 2.35
C LEU A 132 -10.67 -20.78 1.57
N SER A 133 -10.73 -21.07 0.29
CA SER A 133 -11.87 -20.74 -0.57
C SER A 133 -12.56 -22.02 -1.01
N LYS A 134 -13.89 -22.04 -0.95
CA LYS A 134 -14.71 -23.17 -1.46
C LYS A 134 -14.81 -23.12 -2.99
N THR A 135 -14.67 -21.95 -3.57
CA THR A 135 -14.84 -21.73 -5.02
C THR A 135 -13.72 -20.83 -5.52
N THR A 136 -13.08 -21.23 -6.61
CA THR A 136 -12.10 -20.44 -7.34
C THR A 136 -12.62 -20.17 -8.73
N VAL A 137 -12.63 -18.90 -9.14
CA VAL A 137 -13.08 -18.48 -10.46
C VAL A 137 -11.90 -17.85 -11.22
N LYS A 138 -11.63 -18.34 -12.43
CA LYS A 138 -10.64 -17.77 -13.34
C LYS A 138 -11.36 -17.12 -14.51
N VAL A 139 -11.18 -15.79 -14.62
CA VAL A 139 -11.86 -14.98 -15.65
C VAL A 139 -10.87 -14.07 -16.36
N ASN A 140 -11.22 -13.63 -17.56
CA ASN A 140 -10.48 -12.58 -18.25
C ASN A 140 -10.70 -11.24 -17.53
N THR A 141 -9.62 -10.57 -17.14
CA THR A 141 -9.67 -9.32 -16.36
C THR A 141 -10.49 -8.25 -17.06
N ARG A 142 -10.26 -8.03 -18.36
CA ARG A 142 -10.97 -6.99 -19.13
C ARG A 142 -12.47 -7.27 -19.18
N SER A 143 -12.87 -8.52 -19.45
CA SER A 143 -14.28 -8.91 -19.49
C SER A 143 -14.98 -8.69 -18.15
N LEU A 144 -14.30 -8.99 -17.04
CA LEU A 144 -14.82 -8.72 -15.69
C LEU A 144 -14.93 -7.22 -15.43
N THR A 145 -13.89 -6.45 -15.75
CA THR A 145 -13.89 -4.98 -15.59
C THR A 145 -15.05 -4.36 -16.38
N ASP A 146 -15.19 -4.69 -17.66
CA ASP A 146 -16.25 -4.16 -18.51
C ASP A 146 -17.67 -4.53 -17.97
N ALA A 147 -17.83 -5.72 -17.39
CA ALA A 147 -19.08 -6.13 -16.79
C ALA A 147 -19.40 -5.37 -15.50
N VAL A 148 -18.40 -5.18 -14.64
CA VAL A 148 -18.53 -4.41 -13.39
C VAL A 148 -18.82 -2.95 -13.71
N GLU A 149 -18.11 -2.32 -14.65
CA GLU A 149 -18.34 -0.94 -15.07
C GLU A 149 -19.77 -0.73 -15.59
N ARG A 150 -20.26 -1.60 -16.49
CA ARG A 150 -21.66 -1.53 -16.97
C ARG A 150 -22.67 -1.64 -15.84
N THR A 151 -22.44 -2.57 -14.89
CA THR A 151 -23.36 -2.78 -13.78
C THR A 151 -23.32 -1.60 -12.80
N SER A 152 -22.16 -1.01 -12.59
CA SER A 152 -21.97 0.13 -11.67
C SER A 152 -22.75 1.39 -12.09
N LEU A 153 -23.06 1.54 -13.39
CA LEU A 153 -23.88 2.64 -13.89
C LEU A 153 -25.30 2.66 -13.30
N LEU A 154 -25.78 1.49 -12.83
CA LEU A 154 -27.09 1.35 -12.21
C LEU A 154 -27.05 1.53 -10.68
N ILE A 155 -25.86 1.64 -10.10
CA ILE A 155 -25.68 1.79 -8.67
C ILE A 155 -25.53 3.28 -8.35
N SER A 156 -26.46 3.81 -7.58
CA SER A 156 -26.35 5.19 -7.06
C SER A 156 -25.56 5.19 -5.75
N ASP A 157 -24.80 6.25 -5.50
CA ASP A 157 -24.06 6.45 -4.24
C ASP A 157 -24.95 6.39 -3.00
N ARG A 158 -26.25 6.68 -3.16
CA ARG A 158 -27.25 6.60 -2.10
C ARG A 158 -27.63 5.19 -1.72
N LEU A 159 -27.66 4.25 -2.67
CA LEU A 159 -28.17 2.89 -2.44
C LEU A 159 -27.08 1.90 -2.00
N ARG A 160 -25.81 2.19 -2.25
CA ARG A 160 -24.65 1.35 -1.92
C ARG A 160 -24.90 -0.14 -2.17
N SER A 161 -25.63 -0.45 -3.25
CA SER A 161 -26.05 -1.81 -3.56
C SER A 161 -24.85 -2.64 -4.01
N PRO A 162 -24.63 -3.84 -3.45
CA PRO A 162 -23.54 -4.69 -3.87
C PRO A 162 -23.80 -5.28 -5.26
N ILE A 163 -22.72 -5.50 -6.03
CA ILE A 163 -22.79 -6.27 -7.27
C ILE A 163 -22.74 -7.76 -6.90
N ARG A 164 -23.72 -8.52 -7.37
CA ARG A 164 -23.75 -9.97 -7.21
C ARG A 164 -23.09 -10.64 -8.41
N LEU A 165 -22.12 -11.51 -8.14
CA LEU A 165 -21.54 -12.41 -9.11
C LEU A 165 -22.31 -13.74 -9.04
N ALA A 166 -22.92 -14.17 -10.14
CA ALA A 166 -23.71 -15.41 -10.25
C ALA A 166 -23.17 -16.29 -11.38
#